data_88f8380c25b2d8f31b8b0a9d2a548c01
#
_entry.id   88f8380c25b2d8f31b8b0a9d2a548c01
#
_cell.length_a   1.000
_cell.length_b   1.000
_cell.length_c   1.000
_cell.angle_alpha   90.00
_cell.angle_beta   90.00
_cell.angle_gamma   90.00
#
_symmetry.space_group_name_H-M   'P 1'
#
loop_
_entity.id
_entity.type
_entity.pdbx_description
1 polymer ?
#
loop_
_entity_poly.entity_id
_entity_poly.type
_entity_poly.pdbx_seq_one_letter_code
_entity_poly.pdbx_strand_id
1 'polypeptide(L)'
;MDAAPAISRPETRSSWLFGCAAIAAAALLVGVTVAFHGPMTFRPLGVRVQMGDAMRPLAIAAVADVALFAFAFRRCAWRRVASVLAVAIVAVSVLAAARRAAPAYPVSDRALIELATINALDGRQLYGPYSRYGWQHPGPMLFYLLAPFYAAAGSRTAGLAAGALAINLAALAAAIWVLIRHAGPALTVTFTALFALYFARVPGLVVSSWNAHATIVASAALVVISAAVAAGQIRLLPLFLAVASFVLQTHVATFPLVAVTAALVVAAIGRRWIGASAEERAGLKAQANRAAWVLAALWLLPLVEELSRPAGNMSAMWQFARQPPRGGTLPQAFDAWASALTGVFHAGLSLPQGRLIVRSMAAWPRVVAVLHLLLLAAVVVWAARHRRHVHAWMAAQSLAGSVAALWAVTRIPDGIHDHEVFWISAVGVVGAASIAAAVVGSVVSERRPLVRSRGPLVAGLSATLLLIGVPLEGLRQITVTGGPSRSKAADDHVMRVTGAIQSEIERQGSRRPMVVIDQRVWDWAAGVILQLRRQGVRVVIDDGLVAMFAGTLAPDGSEDLEISFCGGPCHERLISRPGNIVVLLTDHIAIDARPLHR
;
A
#
# COMPACT_ATOMS: atom_id res chain seq x y z
N MET A 1 -65.19 -7.25 30.50
CA MET A 1 -63.97 -7.95 30.06
C MET A 1 -63.01 -6.91 29.59
N ASP A 2 -62.15 -6.47 30.53
CA ASP A 2 -61.23 -5.37 30.34
C ASP A 2 -60.02 -5.81 29.53
N ALA A 3 -59.73 -5.07 28.47
CA ALA A 3 -58.53 -5.24 27.68
C ALA A 3 -57.34 -4.67 28.48
N ALA A 4 -56.37 -5.54 28.80
CA ALA A 4 -55.11 -5.15 29.46
C ALA A 4 -54.32 -4.18 28.55
N PRO A 5 -53.73 -3.09 29.09
CA PRO A 5 -52.97 -2.16 28.27
C PRO A 5 -51.66 -2.81 27.84
N ALA A 6 -51.40 -2.74 26.52
CA ALA A 6 -50.14 -3.15 25.92
C ALA A 6 -49.01 -2.32 26.50
N ILE A 7 -48.15 -2.94 27.31
CA ILE A 7 -46.94 -2.33 27.87
C ILE A 7 -46.00 -2.00 26.71
N SER A 8 -45.98 -0.72 26.36
CA SER A 8 -44.98 -0.17 25.43
C SER A 8 -43.60 -0.23 26.08
N ARG A 9 -42.67 -1.03 25.51
CA ARG A 9 -41.26 -1.10 25.90
C ARG A 9 -40.35 -0.38 24.89
N PRO A 10 -40.39 0.96 24.74
CA PRO A 10 -39.39 1.66 23.90
C PRO A 10 -38.21 2.22 24.69
N GLU A 11 -38.33 2.50 25.99
CA GLU A 11 -37.29 3.21 26.76
C GLU A 11 -36.07 2.35 27.13
N THR A 12 -36.26 1.10 27.46
CA THR A 12 -35.17 0.19 27.89
C THR A 12 -34.15 -0.10 26.78
N ARG A 13 -34.56 -0.15 25.51
CA ARG A 13 -33.63 -0.36 24.38
C ARG A 13 -32.77 0.84 24.07
N SER A 14 -33.19 2.06 24.37
CA SER A 14 -32.39 3.27 24.16
C SER A 14 -31.27 3.38 25.19
N SER A 15 -31.52 3.01 26.45
CA SER A 15 -30.53 3.04 27.52
C SER A 15 -29.37 2.05 27.27
N TRP A 16 -29.66 0.86 26.73
CA TRP A 16 -28.62 -0.10 26.36
C TRP A 16 -27.69 0.38 25.25
N LEU A 17 -28.22 1.07 24.23
CA LEU A 17 -27.41 1.65 23.15
C LEU A 17 -26.46 2.73 23.69
N PHE A 18 -26.98 3.61 24.57
CA PHE A 18 -26.13 4.61 25.25
C PHE A 18 -25.07 3.95 26.13
N GLY A 19 -25.45 2.93 26.91
CA GLY A 19 -24.52 2.20 27.77
C GLY A 19 -23.37 1.57 26.98
N CYS A 20 -23.68 0.83 25.93
CA CYS A 20 -22.65 0.22 25.07
C CYS A 20 -21.75 1.26 24.41
N ALA A 21 -22.31 2.36 23.89
CA ALA A 21 -21.53 3.42 23.26
C ALA A 21 -20.62 4.14 24.28
N ALA A 22 -21.13 4.42 25.49
CA ALA A 22 -20.35 5.04 26.56
C ALA A 22 -19.20 4.15 27.02
N ILE A 23 -19.45 2.83 27.21
CA ILE A 23 -18.41 1.86 27.57
C ILE A 23 -17.35 1.78 26.45
N ALA A 24 -17.77 1.66 25.20
CA ALA A 24 -16.85 1.61 24.07
C ALA A 24 -15.99 2.87 23.98
N ALA A 25 -16.59 4.05 24.09
CA ALA A 25 -15.88 5.33 24.04
C ALA A 25 -14.92 5.52 25.23
N ALA A 26 -15.35 5.21 26.46
CA ALA A 26 -14.51 5.30 27.66
C ALA A 26 -13.33 4.35 27.60
N ALA A 27 -13.57 3.09 27.23
CA ALA A 27 -12.53 2.10 27.08
C ALA A 27 -11.55 2.43 25.93
N LEU A 28 -12.04 3.00 24.82
CA LEU A 28 -11.22 3.51 23.75
C LEU A 28 -10.31 4.67 24.23
N LEU A 29 -10.86 5.62 24.98
CA LEU A 29 -10.08 6.74 25.55
C LEU A 29 -8.97 6.24 26.47
N VAL A 30 -9.25 5.28 27.35
CA VAL A 30 -8.23 4.63 28.19
C VAL A 30 -7.19 3.93 27.33
N GLY A 31 -7.62 3.21 26.30
CA GLY A 31 -6.72 2.53 25.35
C GLY A 31 -5.79 3.51 24.64
N VAL A 32 -6.30 4.65 24.17
CA VAL A 32 -5.51 5.74 23.58
C VAL A 32 -4.48 6.26 24.60
N THR A 33 -4.94 6.61 25.80
CA THR A 33 -4.05 7.16 26.84
C THR A 33 -2.90 6.19 27.17
N VAL A 34 -3.19 4.90 27.38
CA VAL A 34 -2.16 3.89 27.65
C VAL A 34 -1.25 3.65 26.44
N ALA A 35 -1.77 3.73 25.22
CA ALA A 35 -0.97 3.58 24.00
C ALA A 35 0.07 4.71 23.83
N PHE A 36 -0.29 5.94 24.18
CA PHE A 36 0.55 7.11 23.95
C PHE A 36 1.40 7.52 25.15
N HIS A 37 0.91 7.36 26.38
CA HIS A 37 1.58 7.80 27.60
C HIS A 37 2.20 6.64 28.41
N GLY A 38 1.90 5.39 28.05
CA GLY A 38 2.38 4.20 28.76
C GLY A 38 1.46 3.71 29.87
N PRO A 39 1.91 2.75 30.70
CA PRO A 39 1.13 2.19 31.78
C PRO A 39 0.62 3.25 32.74
N MET A 40 -0.64 3.15 33.15
CA MET A 40 -1.28 4.10 34.06
C MET A 40 -2.02 3.41 35.19
N THR A 41 -2.12 4.10 36.32
CA THR A 41 -2.94 3.67 37.46
C THR A 41 -3.94 4.75 37.79
N PHE A 42 -5.20 4.41 37.93
CA PHE A 42 -6.28 5.32 38.34
C PHE A 42 -7.15 4.66 39.42
N ARG A 43 -7.90 5.46 40.15
CA ARG A 43 -8.71 4.99 41.28
C ARG A 43 -10.18 5.38 41.14
N PRO A 44 -10.94 4.80 40.20
CA PRO A 44 -12.35 5.08 40.09
C PRO A 44 -13.07 4.54 41.33
N LEU A 45 -13.87 5.38 41.98
CA LEU A 45 -14.64 5.02 43.18
C LEU A 45 -13.77 4.39 44.28
N GLY A 46 -12.51 4.78 44.42
CA GLY A 46 -11.58 4.24 45.42
C GLY A 46 -10.89 2.93 45.04
N VAL A 47 -11.32 2.26 43.99
CA VAL A 47 -10.72 0.98 43.50
C VAL A 47 -9.48 1.29 42.67
N ARG A 48 -8.34 0.68 43.06
CA ARG A 48 -7.10 0.82 42.29
C ARG A 48 -7.18 -0.03 41.01
N VAL A 49 -7.23 0.64 39.84
CA VAL A 49 -7.20 0.00 38.54
C VAL A 49 -5.86 0.31 37.89
N GLN A 50 -5.09 -0.72 37.58
CA GLN A 50 -3.80 -0.60 36.90
C GLN A 50 -3.92 -1.12 35.45
N MET A 51 -3.64 -0.25 34.50
CA MET A 51 -3.64 -0.55 33.07
C MET A 51 -2.18 -0.58 32.57
N GLY A 52 -1.61 -1.78 32.47
CA GLY A 52 -0.24 -2.00 31.97
C GLY A 52 -0.18 -2.11 30.45
N ASP A 53 -1.33 -2.34 29.80
CA ASP A 53 -1.44 -2.64 28.37
C ASP A 53 -2.67 -1.98 27.74
N ALA A 54 -2.46 -1.32 26.59
CA ALA A 54 -3.52 -0.70 25.81
C ALA A 54 -4.48 -1.74 25.18
N MET A 55 -4.02 -2.96 24.92
CA MET A 55 -4.84 -3.98 24.24
C MET A 55 -6.04 -4.42 25.08
N ARG A 56 -5.92 -4.44 26.40
CA ARG A 56 -7.04 -4.81 27.30
C ARG A 56 -8.21 -3.83 27.19
N PRO A 57 -8.05 -2.51 27.40
CA PRO A 57 -9.15 -1.57 27.25
C PRO A 57 -9.67 -1.52 25.80
N LEU A 58 -8.81 -1.69 24.79
CA LEU A 58 -9.26 -1.78 23.40
C LEU A 58 -10.10 -3.01 23.10
N ALA A 59 -9.80 -4.15 23.73
CA ALA A 59 -10.65 -5.36 23.65
C ALA A 59 -12.03 -5.13 24.29
N ILE A 60 -12.08 -4.45 25.46
CA ILE A 60 -13.35 -4.06 26.10
C ILE A 60 -14.14 -3.12 25.17
N ALA A 61 -13.47 -2.12 24.57
CA ALA A 61 -14.10 -1.23 23.62
C ALA A 61 -14.68 -1.99 22.41
N ALA A 62 -13.94 -2.95 21.87
CA ALA A 62 -14.39 -3.78 20.75
C ALA A 62 -15.63 -4.63 21.08
N VAL A 63 -15.64 -5.27 22.24
CA VAL A 63 -16.80 -6.07 22.72
C VAL A 63 -18.03 -5.18 22.89
N ALA A 64 -17.87 -4.01 23.52
CA ALA A 64 -18.97 -3.06 23.71
C ALA A 64 -19.50 -2.50 22.37
N ASP A 65 -18.60 -2.27 21.39
CA ASP A 65 -18.99 -1.80 20.06
C ASP A 65 -19.71 -2.89 19.24
N VAL A 66 -19.28 -4.15 19.33
CA VAL A 66 -20.01 -5.29 18.74
C VAL A 66 -21.42 -5.40 19.32
N ALA A 67 -21.57 -5.25 20.64
CA ALA A 67 -22.88 -5.22 21.28
C ALA A 67 -23.71 -4.02 20.79
N LEU A 68 -23.12 -2.83 20.74
CA LEU A 68 -23.77 -1.64 20.18
C LEU A 68 -24.26 -1.88 18.74
N PHE A 69 -23.44 -2.44 17.88
CA PHE A 69 -23.79 -2.76 16.49
C PHE A 69 -24.97 -3.76 16.42
N ALA A 70 -24.94 -4.81 17.22
CA ALA A 70 -26.00 -5.82 17.28
C ALA A 70 -27.35 -5.22 17.71
N PHE A 71 -27.36 -4.37 18.74
CA PHE A 71 -28.57 -3.70 19.19
C PHE A 71 -29.04 -2.57 18.26
N ALA A 72 -28.11 -1.94 17.53
CA ALA A 72 -28.39 -0.84 16.59
C ALA A 72 -28.90 -1.31 15.23
N PHE A 73 -29.09 -2.61 14.99
CA PHE A 73 -29.34 -3.19 13.66
C PHE A 73 -30.44 -2.46 12.84
N ARG A 74 -31.46 -1.93 13.48
CA ARG A 74 -32.57 -1.19 12.83
C ARG A 74 -32.48 0.32 12.98
N ARG A 75 -31.43 0.90 13.62
CA ARG A 75 -31.29 2.35 13.92
C ARG A 75 -30.08 2.94 13.19
N CYS A 76 -30.31 3.60 12.06
CA CYS A 76 -29.24 4.09 11.16
C CYS A 76 -28.22 5.02 11.86
N ALA A 77 -28.67 5.91 12.76
CA ALA A 77 -27.76 6.81 13.49
C ALA A 77 -26.78 6.05 14.40
N TRP A 78 -27.26 5.08 15.17
CA TRP A 78 -26.43 4.27 16.07
C TRP A 78 -25.48 3.33 15.32
N ARG A 79 -25.89 2.85 14.15
CA ARG A 79 -24.99 2.09 13.26
C ARG A 79 -23.82 2.93 12.77
N ARG A 80 -24.04 4.23 12.49
CA ARG A 80 -22.94 5.16 12.15
C ARG A 80 -21.99 5.35 13.33
N VAL A 81 -22.53 5.55 14.55
CA VAL A 81 -21.70 5.66 15.76
C VAL A 81 -20.86 4.40 15.95
N ALA A 82 -21.45 3.21 15.90
CA ALA A 82 -20.73 1.95 16.00
C ALA A 82 -19.64 1.82 14.93
N SER A 83 -19.94 2.17 13.66
CA SER A 83 -18.93 2.10 12.59
C SER A 83 -17.75 3.06 12.83
N VAL A 84 -17.99 4.26 13.35
CA VAL A 84 -16.91 5.21 13.69
C VAL A 84 -16.07 4.68 14.84
N LEU A 85 -16.71 4.15 15.89
CA LEU A 85 -16.01 3.53 17.01
C LEU A 85 -15.17 2.33 16.57
N ALA A 86 -15.71 1.45 15.72
CA ALA A 86 -14.98 0.31 15.18
C ALA A 86 -13.70 0.75 14.45
N VAL A 87 -13.81 1.75 13.57
CA VAL A 87 -12.65 2.30 12.86
C VAL A 87 -11.62 2.88 13.84
N ALA A 88 -12.06 3.65 14.83
CA ALA A 88 -11.19 4.23 15.84
C ALA A 88 -10.49 3.15 16.69
N ILE A 89 -11.22 2.14 17.13
CA ILE A 89 -10.68 1.01 17.91
C ILE A 89 -9.60 0.28 17.09
N VAL A 90 -9.86 -0.03 15.83
CA VAL A 90 -8.88 -0.67 14.95
C VAL A 90 -7.65 0.20 14.76
N ALA A 91 -7.83 1.48 14.45
CA ALA A 91 -6.73 2.41 14.23
C ALA A 91 -5.82 2.52 15.47
N VAL A 92 -6.43 2.69 16.66
CA VAL A 92 -5.68 2.78 17.92
C VAL A 92 -5.00 1.46 18.27
N SER A 93 -5.65 0.31 18.03
CA SER A 93 -5.05 -1.01 18.25
C SER A 93 -3.80 -1.22 17.39
N VAL A 94 -3.88 -0.87 16.11
CA VAL A 94 -2.77 -0.96 15.17
C VAL A 94 -1.62 -0.02 15.57
N LEU A 95 -1.92 1.23 15.92
CA LEU A 95 -0.90 2.18 16.37
C LEU A 95 -0.28 1.78 17.71
N ALA A 96 -1.07 1.28 18.66
CA ALA A 96 -0.55 0.76 19.94
C ALA A 96 0.39 -0.43 19.73
N ALA A 97 0.04 -1.34 18.83
CA ALA A 97 0.91 -2.45 18.45
C ALA A 97 2.21 -1.96 17.79
N ALA A 98 2.11 -1.00 16.87
CA ALA A 98 3.27 -0.43 16.19
C ALA A 98 4.24 0.29 17.16
N ARG A 99 3.70 1.01 18.14
CA ARG A 99 4.51 1.67 19.20
C ARG A 99 5.25 0.70 20.10
N ARG A 100 4.71 -0.51 20.31
CA ARG A 100 5.29 -1.55 21.16
C ARG A 100 6.14 -2.55 20.41
N ALA A 101 6.08 -2.54 19.09
CA ALA A 101 6.89 -3.41 18.27
C ALA A 101 8.38 -3.25 18.61
N ALA A 102 9.11 -4.37 18.61
CA ALA A 102 10.54 -4.34 18.83
C ALA A 102 11.23 -3.44 17.79
N PRO A 103 12.34 -2.77 18.13
CA PRO A 103 13.12 -2.01 17.16
C PRO A 103 13.45 -2.86 15.93
N ALA A 104 13.39 -2.28 14.75
CA ALA A 104 13.72 -2.91 13.51
C ALA A 104 14.88 -2.16 12.82
N TYR A 105 15.70 -2.93 12.14
CA TYR A 105 16.88 -2.44 11.43
C TYR A 105 16.77 -2.82 9.95
N PRO A 106 15.84 -2.17 9.21
CA PRO A 106 15.61 -2.50 7.81
C PRO A 106 16.84 -2.16 6.97
N VAL A 107 17.03 -2.94 5.91
CA VAL A 107 18.05 -2.76 4.87
C VAL A 107 17.40 -2.60 3.50
N SER A 108 18.19 -2.31 2.47
CA SER A 108 17.72 -2.22 1.08
C SER A 108 16.55 -1.22 0.92
N ASP A 109 15.65 -1.47 -0.01
CA ASP A 109 14.49 -0.61 -0.31
C ASP A 109 13.66 -0.24 0.93
N ARG A 110 13.60 -1.12 1.94
CA ARG A 110 12.85 -0.82 3.17
C ARG A 110 13.51 0.31 3.98
N ALA A 111 14.83 0.35 3.99
CA ALA A 111 15.57 1.45 4.61
C ALA A 111 15.39 2.75 3.82
N LEU A 112 15.44 2.68 2.48
CA LEU A 112 15.20 3.84 1.62
C LEU A 112 13.78 4.40 1.78
N ILE A 113 12.77 3.54 1.88
CA ILE A 113 11.37 3.97 2.11
C ILE A 113 11.23 4.68 3.46
N GLU A 114 11.90 4.18 4.50
CA GLU A 114 11.86 4.83 5.80
C GLU A 114 12.59 6.16 5.79
N LEU A 115 13.78 6.26 5.18
CA LEU A 115 14.50 7.51 4.98
C LEU A 115 13.67 8.55 4.22
N ALA A 116 13.02 8.12 3.13
CA ALA A 116 12.14 8.99 2.36
C ALA A 116 10.88 9.42 3.16
N THR A 117 10.37 8.55 4.04
CA THR A 117 9.27 8.91 4.95
C THR A 117 9.71 9.91 6.01
N ILE A 118 10.94 9.81 6.53
CA ILE A 118 11.53 10.82 7.42
C ILE A 118 11.66 12.17 6.68
N ASN A 119 12.15 12.15 5.43
CA ASN A 119 12.22 13.35 4.61
C ASN A 119 10.83 13.96 4.32
N ALA A 120 9.79 13.11 4.16
CA ALA A 120 8.42 13.58 3.99
C ALA A 120 7.86 14.26 5.25
N LEU A 121 8.22 13.80 6.46
CA LEU A 121 7.89 14.48 7.71
C LEU A 121 8.53 15.87 7.78
N ASP A 122 9.73 16.01 7.24
CA ASP A 122 10.46 17.28 7.16
C ASP A 122 9.97 18.17 5.99
N GLY A 123 8.99 17.71 5.19
CA GLY A 123 8.48 18.42 4.00
C GLY A 123 9.47 18.49 2.83
N ARG A 124 10.50 17.65 2.82
CA ARG A 124 11.61 17.70 1.84
C ARG A 124 11.54 16.64 0.75
N GLN A 125 10.62 15.67 0.84
CA GLN A 125 10.53 14.59 -0.12
C GLN A 125 9.75 15.03 -1.36
N LEU A 126 10.40 15.13 -2.50
CA LEU A 126 9.79 15.51 -3.78
C LEU A 126 9.64 14.34 -4.75
N TYR A 127 10.46 13.31 -4.60
CA TYR A 127 10.51 12.13 -5.45
C TYR A 127 9.70 10.96 -4.90
N GLY A 128 9.32 10.07 -5.81
CA GLY A 128 8.82 8.75 -5.46
C GLY A 128 9.92 7.78 -5.01
N PRO A 129 9.57 6.50 -4.82
CA PRO A 129 10.52 5.46 -4.48
C PRO A 129 11.65 5.31 -5.50
N TYR A 130 12.79 4.80 -5.06
CA TYR A 130 13.94 4.51 -5.90
C TYR A 130 13.61 3.47 -6.99
N SER A 131 14.21 3.66 -8.16
CA SER A 131 14.22 2.71 -9.25
C SER A 131 15.66 2.34 -9.63
N ARG A 132 15.92 1.06 -9.90
CA ARG A 132 17.25 0.55 -10.33
C ARG A 132 17.74 1.12 -11.67
N TYR A 133 16.92 1.88 -12.36
CA TYR A 133 17.22 2.43 -13.68
C TYR A 133 17.76 3.87 -13.67
N GLY A 134 18.15 4.39 -12.49
CA GLY A 134 18.75 5.72 -12.36
C GLY A 134 17.77 6.89 -12.32
N TRP A 135 16.48 6.62 -12.22
CA TRP A 135 15.42 7.59 -11.97
C TRP A 135 14.55 7.15 -10.80
N GLN A 136 13.67 8.02 -10.31
CA GLN A 136 12.74 7.72 -9.23
C GLN A 136 11.33 7.47 -9.77
N HIS A 137 10.47 6.74 -9.05
CA HIS A 137 9.06 6.70 -9.39
C HIS A 137 8.45 8.12 -9.37
N PRO A 138 7.34 8.37 -10.11
CA PRO A 138 6.93 9.74 -10.46
C PRO A 138 6.66 10.70 -9.32
N GLY A 139 6.33 10.22 -8.10
CA GLY A 139 6.01 11.16 -7.03
C GLY A 139 5.98 10.58 -5.62
N PRO A 140 6.01 11.46 -4.60
CA PRO A 140 6.24 11.11 -3.20
C PRO A 140 4.99 10.71 -2.43
N MET A 141 3.84 10.51 -3.08
CA MET A 141 2.55 10.33 -2.41
C MET A 141 2.55 9.21 -1.36
N LEU A 142 3.25 8.09 -1.64
CA LEU A 142 3.39 6.98 -0.70
C LEU A 142 3.97 7.45 0.64
N PHE A 143 5.05 8.22 0.61
CA PHE A 143 5.78 8.65 1.81
C PHE A 143 4.96 9.60 2.66
N TYR A 144 4.25 10.56 2.04
CA TYR A 144 3.36 11.47 2.76
C TYR A 144 2.15 10.76 3.37
N LEU A 145 1.67 9.67 2.76
CA LEU A 145 0.62 8.82 3.35
C LEU A 145 1.14 7.95 4.50
N LEU A 146 2.39 7.51 4.46
CA LEU A 146 3.03 6.73 5.54
C LEU A 146 3.46 7.61 6.73
N ALA A 147 3.85 8.87 6.48
CA ALA A 147 4.44 9.78 7.45
C ALA A 147 3.61 9.97 8.74
N PRO A 148 2.29 10.23 8.72
CA PRO A 148 1.51 10.40 9.94
C PRO A 148 1.48 9.14 10.83
N PHE A 149 1.47 7.94 10.23
CA PHE A 149 1.50 6.68 10.97
C PHE A 149 2.88 6.41 11.57
N TYR A 150 3.93 6.75 10.83
CA TYR A 150 5.31 6.67 11.30
C TYR A 150 5.54 7.58 12.51
N ALA A 151 5.12 8.84 12.43
CA ALA A 151 5.19 9.78 13.55
C ALA A 151 4.34 9.32 14.74
N ALA A 152 3.09 8.91 14.51
CA ALA A 152 2.20 8.42 15.55
C ALA A 152 2.73 7.16 16.24
N ALA A 153 3.48 6.32 15.54
CA ALA A 153 4.15 5.15 16.12
C ALA A 153 5.46 5.49 16.87
N GLY A 154 5.82 6.76 17.01
CA GLY A 154 7.07 7.20 17.66
C GLY A 154 8.30 6.95 16.79
N SER A 155 8.19 7.21 15.50
CA SER A 155 9.25 7.06 14.48
C SER A 155 9.86 5.65 14.44
N ARG A 156 8.99 4.63 14.55
CA ARG A 156 9.37 3.22 14.46
C ARG A 156 9.01 2.64 13.11
N THR A 157 9.82 1.73 12.58
CA THR A 157 9.56 1.01 11.33
C THR A 157 8.17 0.36 11.28
N ALA A 158 7.67 -0.14 12.41
CA ALA A 158 6.33 -0.70 12.52
C ALA A 158 5.21 0.31 12.21
N GLY A 159 5.48 1.62 12.33
CA GLY A 159 4.57 2.68 11.89
C GLY A 159 4.36 2.68 10.37
N LEU A 160 5.38 2.31 9.59
CA LEU A 160 5.24 2.14 8.14
C LEU A 160 4.30 0.98 7.82
N ALA A 161 4.38 -0.13 8.59
CA ALA A 161 3.46 -1.26 8.45
C ALA A 161 2.02 -0.88 8.79
N ALA A 162 1.82 -0.05 9.82
CA ALA A 162 0.51 0.51 10.16
C ALA A 162 -0.04 1.42 9.04
N GLY A 163 0.81 2.27 8.46
CA GLY A 163 0.46 3.12 7.32
C GLY A 163 0.10 2.31 6.07
N ALA A 164 0.89 1.27 5.75
CA ALA A 164 0.61 0.37 4.64
C ALA A 164 -0.74 -0.35 4.81
N LEU A 165 -1.02 -0.84 6.03
CA LEU A 165 -2.32 -1.42 6.35
C LEU A 165 -3.46 -0.43 6.14
N ALA A 166 -3.30 0.83 6.57
CA ALA A 166 -4.31 1.87 6.39
C ALA A 166 -4.57 2.18 4.91
N ILE A 167 -3.51 2.26 4.08
CA ILE A 167 -3.60 2.47 2.62
C ILE A 167 -4.36 1.30 1.98
N ASN A 168 -3.98 0.06 2.29
CA ASN A 168 -4.63 -1.14 1.74
C ASN A 168 -6.10 -1.24 2.17
N LEU A 169 -6.42 -0.93 3.43
CA LEU A 169 -7.80 -0.90 3.93
C LEU A 169 -8.63 0.18 3.25
N ALA A 170 -8.08 1.38 3.05
CA ALA A 170 -8.77 2.47 2.37
C ALA A 170 -9.09 2.09 0.92
N ALA A 171 -8.14 1.52 0.20
CA ALA A 171 -8.34 1.06 -1.19
C ALA A 171 -9.39 -0.08 -1.26
N LEU A 172 -9.28 -1.07 -0.38
CA LEU A 172 -10.22 -2.18 -0.31
C LEU A 172 -11.63 -1.72 0.05
N ALA A 173 -11.77 -0.85 1.05
CA ALA A 173 -13.05 -0.29 1.48
C ALA A 173 -13.70 0.56 0.37
N ALA A 174 -12.91 1.35 -0.36
CA ALA A 174 -13.39 2.12 -1.50
C ALA A 174 -13.92 1.20 -2.61
N ALA A 175 -13.18 0.14 -2.97
CA ALA A 175 -13.61 -0.84 -3.97
C ALA A 175 -14.90 -1.54 -3.54
N ILE A 176 -14.96 -2.05 -2.30
CA ILE A 176 -16.15 -2.74 -1.76
C ILE A 176 -17.35 -1.80 -1.70
N TRP A 177 -17.15 -0.55 -1.26
CA TRP A 177 -18.22 0.44 -1.23
C TRP A 177 -18.79 0.70 -2.62
N VAL A 178 -17.95 0.83 -3.65
CA VAL A 178 -18.39 1.00 -5.04
C VAL A 178 -19.18 -0.22 -5.51
N LEU A 179 -18.69 -1.43 -5.22
CA LEU A 179 -19.36 -2.68 -5.62
C LEU A 179 -20.73 -2.83 -4.95
N ILE A 180 -20.85 -2.60 -3.66
CA ILE A 180 -22.13 -2.66 -2.93
C ILE A 180 -23.14 -1.65 -3.49
N ARG A 181 -22.66 -0.43 -3.81
CA ARG A 181 -23.54 0.66 -4.28
C ARG A 181 -23.99 0.51 -5.73
N HIS A 182 -23.13 -0.03 -6.60
CA HIS A 182 -23.27 0.12 -8.03
C HIS A 182 -23.19 -1.18 -8.84
N ALA A 183 -22.66 -2.28 -8.27
CA ALA A 183 -22.40 -3.51 -9.02
C ALA A 183 -23.31 -4.70 -8.63
N GLY A 184 -23.85 -4.66 -7.41
CA GLY A 184 -24.75 -5.68 -6.89
C GLY A 184 -24.07 -6.84 -6.15
N PRO A 185 -24.90 -7.74 -5.54
CA PRO A 185 -24.41 -8.72 -4.56
C PRO A 185 -23.42 -9.75 -5.12
N ALA A 186 -23.70 -10.31 -6.29
CA ALA A 186 -22.87 -11.39 -6.85
C ALA A 186 -21.41 -10.91 -7.04
N LEU A 187 -21.21 -9.73 -7.64
CA LEU A 187 -19.88 -9.18 -7.87
C LEU A 187 -19.18 -8.79 -6.55
N THR A 188 -19.94 -8.27 -5.59
CA THR A 188 -19.38 -7.96 -4.25
C THR A 188 -18.90 -9.22 -3.54
N VAL A 189 -19.71 -10.29 -3.53
CA VAL A 189 -19.36 -11.55 -2.86
C VAL A 189 -18.15 -12.22 -3.50
N THR A 190 -18.13 -12.32 -4.84
CA THR A 190 -17.00 -12.96 -5.54
C THR A 190 -15.70 -12.15 -5.39
N PHE A 191 -15.79 -10.83 -5.44
CA PHE A 191 -14.64 -9.96 -5.19
C PHE A 191 -14.08 -10.15 -3.76
N THR A 192 -14.94 -10.08 -2.75
CA THR A 192 -14.51 -10.21 -1.35
C THR A 192 -13.97 -11.62 -1.05
N ALA A 193 -14.58 -12.67 -1.61
CA ALA A 193 -14.11 -14.03 -1.43
C ALA A 193 -12.73 -14.27 -2.07
N LEU A 194 -12.53 -13.77 -3.30
CA LEU A 194 -11.23 -13.90 -3.97
C LEU A 194 -10.13 -13.06 -3.32
N PHE A 195 -10.45 -11.86 -2.82
CA PHE A 195 -9.48 -11.08 -2.04
C PHE A 195 -9.18 -11.71 -0.68
N ALA A 196 -10.14 -12.35 0.00
CA ALA A 196 -9.88 -13.14 1.19
C ALA A 196 -8.90 -14.30 0.90
N LEU A 197 -9.13 -15.04 -0.19
CA LEU A 197 -8.21 -16.07 -0.65
C LEU A 197 -6.82 -15.52 -0.98
N TYR A 198 -6.76 -14.37 -1.66
CA TYR A 198 -5.51 -13.71 -2.02
C TYR A 198 -4.69 -13.32 -0.79
N PHE A 199 -5.30 -12.66 0.19
CA PHE A 199 -4.63 -12.31 1.45
C PHE A 199 -4.25 -13.53 2.30
N ALA A 200 -5.05 -14.59 2.29
CA ALA A 200 -4.69 -15.83 2.95
C ALA A 200 -3.41 -16.47 2.37
N ARG A 201 -3.14 -16.26 1.07
CA ARG A 201 -1.93 -16.76 0.41
C ARG A 201 -0.72 -15.86 0.62
N VAL A 202 -0.92 -14.55 0.69
CA VAL A 202 0.15 -13.54 0.85
C VAL A 202 -0.15 -12.57 2.00
N PRO A 203 -0.26 -13.07 3.24
CA PRO A 203 -0.72 -12.26 4.38
C PRO A 203 0.18 -11.06 4.68
N GLY A 204 1.49 -11.15 4.42
CA GLY A 204 2.44 -10.05 4.61
C GLY A 204 2.19 -8.84 3.69
N LEU A 205 1.40 -9.00 2.62
CA LEU A 205 1.07 -7.90 1.70
C LEU A 205 0.35 -6.75 2.40
N VAL A 206 -0.57 -7.05 3.33
CA VAL A 206 -1.43 -6.04 3.95
C VAL A 206 -0.67 -5.01 4.79
N VAL A 207 0.53 -5.36 5.28
CA VAL A 207 1.39 -4.50 6.11
C VAL A 207 2.69 -4.08 5.41
N SER A 208 2.89 -4.47 4.16
CA SER A 208 4.11 -4.15 3.44
C SER A 208 4.09 -2.72 2.90
N SER A 209 5.02 -1.89 3.38
CA SER A 209 5.23 -0.53 2.88
C SER A 209 6.08 -0.47 1.60
N TRP A 210 6.59 -1.61 1.11
CA TRP A 210 7.35 -1.63 -0.13
C TRP A 210 6.50 -1.13 -1.30
N ASN A 211 7.02 -0.21 -2.07
CA ASN A 211 6.29 0.48 -3.14
C ASN A 211 5.63 -0.48 -4.15
N ALA A 212 6.32 -1.56 -4.54
CA ALA A 212 5.76 -2.58 -5.42
C ALA A 212 4.52 -3.27 -4.79
N HIS A 213 4.51 -3.49 -3.47
CA HIS A 213 3.39 -4.10 -2.75
C HIS A 213 2.25 -3.12 -2.48
N ALA A 214 2.57 -1.87 -2.14
CA ALA A 214 1.58 -0.84 -1.80
C ALA A 214 0.60 -0.54 -2.95
N THR A 215 1.00 -0.81 -4.20
CA THR A 215 0.15 -0.58 -5.38
C THR A 215 -0.85 -1.69 -5.66
N ILE A 216 -0.72 -2.90 -5.04
CA ILE A 216 -1.50 -4.08 -5.45
C ILE A 216 -3.00 -3.89 -5.20
N VAL A 217 -3.38 -3.62 -3.94
CA VAL A 217 -4.80 -3.43 -3.58
C VAL A 217 -5.35 -2.15 -4.22
N ALA A 218 -4.53 -1.11 -4.30
CA ALA A 218 -4.90 0.15 -4.97
C ALA A 218 -5.14 -0.04 -6.48
N SER A 219 -4.39 -0.92 -7.17
CA SER A 219 -4.63 -1.27 -8.58
C SER A 219 -5.97 -1.99 -8.78
N ALA A 220 -6.33 -2.88 -7.85
CA ALA A 220 -7.68 -3.49 -7.88
C ALA A 220 -8.79 -2.45 -7.66
N ALA A 221 -8.61 -1.55 -6.70
CA ALA A 221 -9.55 -0.45 -6.46
C ALA A 221 -9.64 0.48 -7.68
N LEU A 222 -8.52 0.76 -8.36
CA LEU A 222 -8.48 1.53 -9.60
C LEU A 222 -9.40 0.93 -10.67
N VAL A 223 -9.30 -0.38 -10.92
CA VAL A 223 -10.14 -1.08 -11.91
C VAL A 223 -11.63 -1.00 -11.54
N VAL A 224 -11.96 -1.22 -10.27
CA VAL A 224 -13.36 -1.16 -9.80
C VAL A 224 -13.93 0.25 -9.91
N ILE A 225 -13.19 1.26 -9.45
CA ILE A 225 -13.64 2.66 -9.45
C ILE A 225 -13.74 3.18 -10.89
N SER A 226 -12.75 2.90 -11.76
CA SER A 226 -12.78 3.29 -13.16
C SER A 226 -13.98 2.68 -13.90
N ALA A 227 -14.31 1.42 -13.61
CA ALA A 227 -15.48 0.76 -14.17
C ALA A 227 -16.79 1.44 -13.77
N ALA A 228 -16.91 1.87 -12.51
CA ALA A 228 -18.08 2.61 -12.07
C ALA A 228 -18.17 4.00 -12.71
N VAL A 229 -17.04 4.72 -12.86
CA VAL A 229 -17.01 6.02 -13.56
C VAL A 229 -17.43 5.84 -15.03
N ALA A 230 -16.87 4.84 -15.73
CA ALA A 230 -17.22 4.53 -17.12
C ALA A 230 -18.70 4.11 -17.27
N ALA A 231 -19.26 3.44 -16.27
CA ALA A 231 -20.70 3.12 -16.21
C ALA A 231 -21.60 4.32 -15.89
N GLY A 232 -21.04 5.52 -15.69
CA GLY A 232 -21.78 6.77 -15.50
C GLY A 232 -21.79 7.34 -14.09
N GLN A 233 -21.05 6.75 -13.14
CA GLN A 233 -20.92 7.26 -11.78
C GLN A 233 -19.86 8.39 -11.70
N ILE A 234 -20.10 9.48 -12.43
CA ILE A 234 -19.12 10.57 -12.65
C ILE A 234 -18.69 11.26 -11.35
N ARG A 235 -19.50 11.19 -10.29
CA ARG A 235 -19.13 11.71 -8.96
C ARG A 235 -17.89 11.02 -8.37
N LEU A 236 -17.53 9.84 -8.87
CA LEU A 236 -16.33 9.09 -8.48
C LEU A 236 -15.07 9.52 -9.26
N LEU A 237 -15.18 10.43 -10.23
CA LEU A 237 -14.03 10.86 -11.04
C LEU A 237 -12.87 11.43 -10.20
N PRO A 238 -13.08 12.27 -9.17
CA PRO A 238 -12.00 12.71 -8.28
C PRO A 238 -11.33 11.55 -7.53
N LEU A 239 -12.10 10.57 -7.04
CA LEU A 239 -11.58 9.39 -6.37
C LEU A 239 -10.76 8.50 -7.34
N PHE A 240 -11.26 8.33 -8.57
CA PHE A 240 -10.51 7.63 -9.62
C PHE A 240 -9.15 8.27 -9.86
N LEU A 241 -9.09 9.60 -10.04
CA LEU A 241 -7.82 10.31 -10.25
C LEU A 241 -6.90 10.25 -9.03
N ALA A 242 -7.45 10.28 -7.81
CA ALA A 242 -6.65 10.14 -6.61
C ALA A 242 -5.99 8.74 -6.53
N VAL A 243 -6.74 7.67 -6.78
CA VAL A 243 -6.20 6.31 -6.77
C VAL A 243 -5.23 6.09 -7.94
N ALA A 244 -5.55 6.59 -9.14
CA ALA A 244 -4.67 6.53 -10.30
C ALA A 244 -3.34 7.25 -10.04
N SER A 245 -3.37 8.44 -9.45
CA SER A 245 -2.18 9.19 -9.06
C SER A 245 -1.34 8.44 -8.02
N PHE A 246 -1.98 7.87 -6.99
CA PHE A 246 -1.27 7.07 -5.98
C PHE A 246 -0.56 5.87 -6.63
N VAL A 247 -1.27 5.08 -7.43
CA VAL A 247 -0.74 3.88 -8.09
C VAL A 247 0.45 4.25 -8.99
N LEU A 248 0.30 5.28 -9.82
CA LEU A 248 1.33 5.73 -10.76
C LEU A 248 2.54 6.35 -10.05
N GLN A 249 2.32 7.24 -9.08
CA GLN A 249 3.42 7.88 -8.34
C GLN A 249 4.22 6.88 -7.52
N THR A 250 3.57 5.81 -7.04
CA THR A 250 4.21 4.80 -6.20
C THR A 250 5.02 3.79 -7.00
N HIS A 251 4.55 3.39 -8.20
CA HIS A 251 5.24 2.39 -9.02
C HIS A 251 4.91 2.54 -10.51
N VAL A 252 5.86 3.02 -11.30
CA VAL A 252 5.67 3.35 -12.72
C VAL A 252 5.33 2.15 -13.61
N ALA A 253 5.70 0.92 -13.21
CA ALA A 253 5.31 -0.28 -13.96
C ALA A 253 3.78 -0.41 -14.12
N THR A 254 3.00 0.26 -13.28
CA THR A 254 1.54 0.32 -13.37
C THR A 254 1.02 1.32 -14.41
N PHE A 255 1.90 2.12 -15.03
CA PHE A 255 1.51 3.14 -16.03
C PHE A 255 0.58 2.60 -17.12
N PRO A 256 0.82 1.41 -17.74
CA PRO A 256 -0.07 0.90 -18.77
C PRO A 256 -1.50 0.60 -18.27
N LEU A 257 -1.63 0.12 -17.02
CA LEU A 257 -2.96 -0.06 -16.40
C LEU A 257 -3.65 1.28 -16.19
N VAL A 258 -2.95 2.27 -15.63
CA VAL A 258 -3.50 3.61 -15.41
C VAL A 258 -3.89 4.26 -16.74
N ALA A 259 -3.04 4.17 -17.75
CA ALA A 259 -3.28 4.74 -19.07
C ALA A 259 -4.51 4.14 -19.76
N VAL A 260 -4.63 2.81 -19.78
CA VAL A 260 -5.76 2.15 -20.44
C VAL A 260 -7.07 2.37 -19.69
N THR A 261 -7.05 2.32 -18.35
CA THR A 261 -8.26 2.59 -17.56
C THR A 261 -8.71 4.05 -17.72
N ALA A 262 -7.78 5.00 -17.74
CA ALA A 262 -8.06 6.40 -18.01
C ALA A 262 -8.62 6.63 -19.42
N ALA A 263 -8.01 6.02 -20.43
CA ALA A 263 -8.49 6.13 -21.82
C ALA A 263 -9.93 5.63 -21.96
N LEU A 264 -10.27 4.49 -21.35
CA LEU A 264 -11.62 3.94 -21.37
C LEU A 264 -12.62 4.84 -20.61
N VAL A 265 -12.21 5.42 -19.48
CA VAL A 265 -13.02 6.40 -18.74
C VAL A 265 -13.26 7.66 -19.58
N VAL A 266 -12.21 8.21 -20.20
CA VAL A 266 -12.33 9.40 -21.08
C VAL A 266 -13.26 9.10 -22.26
N ALA A 267 -13.10 7.95 -22.92
CA ALA A 267 -13.97 7.54 -24.02
C ALA A 267 -15.44 7.41 -23.58
N ALA A 268 -15.70 6.83 -22.41
CA ALA A 268 -17.05 6.70 -21.85
C ALA A 268 -17.68 8.06 -21.52
N ILE A 269 -16.91 8.96 -20.92
CA ILE A 269 -17.34 10.34 -20.62
C ILE A 269 -17.60 11.11 -21.93
N GLY A 270 -16.69 11.01 -22.92
CA GLY A 270 -16.82 11.68 -24.22
C GLY A 270 -18.09 11.24 -24.97
N ARG A 271 -18.36 9.94 -25.01
CA ARG A 271 -19.63 9.42 -25.58
C ARG A 271 -20.86 9.98 -24.87
N ARG A 272 -20.83 10.05 -23.54
CA ARG A 272 -21.94 10.60 -22.76
C ARG A 272 -22.10 12.10 -23.02
N TRP A 273 -20.99 12.83 -23.15
CA TRP A 273 -20.99 14.27 -23.45
C TRP A 273 -21.69 14.61 -24.77
N ILE A 274 -21.50 13.78 -25.80
CA ILE A 274 -22.08 14.00 -27.14
C ILE A 274 -23.62 13.99 -27.06
N GLY A 275 -24.23 13.04 -26.31
CA GLY A 275 -25.68 12.92 -26.16
C GLY A 275 -26.29 13.67 -24.99
N ALA A 276 -25.48 14.42 -24.19
CA ALA A 276 -25.93 15.04 -22.97
C ALA A 276 -26.71 16.34 -23.19
N SER A 277 -27.71 16.60 -22.36
CA SER A 277 -28.38 17.89 -22.24
C SER A 277 -27.43 18.98 -21.68
N ALA A 278 -27.84 20.24 -21.77
CA ALA A 278 -27.04 21.36 -21.22
C ALA A 278 -26.80 21.23 -19.71
N GLU A 279 -27.82 20.77 -18.96
CA GLU A 279 -27.73 20.54 -17.52
C GLU A 279 -26.78 19.37 -17.18
N GLU A 280 -26.87 18.26 -17.92
CA GLU A 280 -25.96 17.12 -17.74
C GLU A 280 -24.50 17.51 -18.07
N ARG A 281 -24.27 18.31 -19.11
CA ARG A 281 -22.94 18.86 -19.44
C ARG A 281 -22.40 19.76 -18.34
N ALA A 282 -23.25 20.59 -17.73
CA ALA A 282 -22.87 21.42 -16.59
C ALA A 282 -22.43 20.55 -15.39
N GLY A 283 -23.19 19.46 -15.10
CA GLY A 283 -22.82 18.48 -14.09
C GLY A 283 -21.50 17.76 -14.37
N LEU A 284 -21.25 17.35 -15.63
CA LEU A 284 -19.99 16.75 -16.06
C LEU A 284 -18.82 17.71 -15.89
N LYS A 285 -18.96 18.99 -16.32
CA LYS A 285 -17.95 20.03 -16.13
C LYS A 285 -17.60 20.24 -14.65
N ALA A 286 -18.62 20.31 -13.77
CA ALA A 286 -18.39 20.49 -12.34
C ALA A 286 -17.57 19.34 -11.74
N GLN A 287 -17.82 18.10 -12.12
CA GLN A 287 -17.03 16.94 -11.66
C GLN A 287 -15.63 16.93 -12.28
N ALA A 288 -15.49 17.28 -13.55
CA ALA A 288 -14.19 17.41 -14.22
C ALA A 288 -13.32 18.48 -13.54
N ASN A 289 -13.90 19.63 -13.19
CA ASN A 289 -13.18 20.68 -12.46
C ASN A 289 -12.71 20.20 -11.07
N ARG A 290 -13.57 19.52 -10.31
CA ARG A 290 -13.16 18.93 -9.01
C ARG A 290 -12.02 17.94 -9.18
N ALA A 291 -12.12 17.10 -10.19
CA ALA A 291 -11.11 16.11 -10.52
C ALA A 291 -9.78 16.75 -10.96
N ALA A 292 -9.83 17.85 -11.71
CA ALA A 292 -8.67 18.64 -12.11
C ALA A 292 -7.94 19.25 -10.90
N TRP A 293 -8.69 19.79 -9.92
CA TRP A 293 -8.10 20.30 -8.68
C TRP A 293 -7.43 19.20 -7.86
N VAL A 294 -8.06 18.02 -7.75
CA VAL A 294 -7.43 16.86 -7.10
C VAL A 294 -6.14 16.47 -7.81
N LEU A 295 -6.16 16.38 -9.14
CA LEU A 295 -4.98 16.06 -9.93
C LEU A 295 -3.88 17.09 -9.73
N ALA A 296 -4.20 18.39 -9.84
CA ALA A 296 -3.24 19.48 -9.66
C ALA A 296 -2.59 19.43 -8.25
N ALA A 297 -3.39 19.22 -7.21
CA ALA A 297 -2.87 19.10 -5.85
C ALA A 297 -1.93 17.91 -5.67
N LEU A 298 -2.29 16.73 -6.21
CA LEU A 298 -1.48 15.51 -6.06
C LEU A 298 -0.21 15.51 -6.91
N TRP A 299 -0.18 16.26 -8.00
CA TRP A 299 0.99 16.36 -8.88
C TRP A 299 1.82 17.62 -8.65
N LEU A 300 1.47 18.45 -7.67
CA LEU A 300 2.20 19.68 -7.36
C LEU A 300 3.67 19.39 -7.01
N LEU A 301 3.94 18.47 -6.11
CA LEU A 301 5.31 18.14 -5.69
C LEU A 301 6.15 17.54 -6.84
N PRO A 302 5.65 16.57 -7.64
CA PRO A 302 6.36 16.12 -8.84
C PRO A 302 6.64 17.24 -9.84
N LEU A 303 5.72 18.20 -10.03
CA LEU A 303 5.94 19.34 -10.90
C LEU A 303 6.97 20.32 -10.35
N VAL A 304 6.95 20.59 -9.05
CA VAL A 304 7.97 21.42 -8.39
C VAL A 304 9.35 20.79 -8.56
N GLU A 305 9.47 19.49 -8.38
CA GLU A 305 10.73 18.77 -8.62
C GLU A 305 11.22 18.93 -10.06
N GLU A 306 10.36 18.65 -11.03
CA GLU A 306 10.71 18.72 -12.45
C GLU A 306 11.18 20.13 -12.87
N LEU A 307 10.53 21.17 -12.33
CA LEU A 307 10.84 22.56 -12.65
C LEU A 307 12.03 23.14 -11.86
N SER A 308 12.42 22.51 -10.76
CA SER A 308 13.52 22.98 -9.89
C SER A 308 14.91 22.57 -10.35
N ARG A 309 15.02 21.73 -11.41
CA ARG A 309 16.27 21.19 -11.92
C ARG A 309 16.39 21.30 -13.43
N PRO A 310 17.60 21.40 -13.99
CA PRO A 310 17.81 21.43 -15.45
C PRO A 310 17.33 20.16 -16.17
N ALA A 311 17.38 19.01 -15.48
CA ALA A 311 16.82 17.74 -15.92
C ALA A 311 16.11 17.10 -14.73
N GLY A 312 14.79 17.22 -14.67
CA GLY A 312 13.98 16.64 -13.62
C GLY A 312 13.76 15.14 -13.80
N ASN A 313 13.12 14.56 -12.82
CA ASN A 313 12.89 13.10 -12.76
C ASN A 313 11.97 12.59 -13.89
N MET A 314 10.94 13.34 -14.26
CA MET A 314 10.05 12.96 -15.37
C MET A 314 10.77 13.00 -16.72
N SER A 315 11.66 13.98 -16.90
CA SER A 315 12.55 14.06 -18.08
C SER A 315 13.49 12.86 -18.16
N ALA A 316 14.08 12.42 -17.05
CA ALA A 316 14.93 11.24 -16.99
C ALA A 316 14.14 9.96 -17.33
N MET A 317 12.94 9.80 -16.77
CA MET A 317 12.03 8.69 -17.10
C MET A 317 11.64 8.68 -18.58
N TRP A 318 11.37 9.85 -19.16
CA TRP A 318 11.03 9.97 -20.57
C TRP A 318 12.19 9.59 -21.49
N GLN A 319 13.41 10.02 -21.17
CA GLN A 319 14.62 9.63 -21.88
C GLN A 319 14.83 8.10 -21.82
N PHE A 320 14.64 7.51 -20.62
CA PHE A 320 14.71 6.07 -20.44
C PHE A 320 13.65 5.32 -21.28
N ALA A 321 12.39 5.79 -21.29
CA ALA A 321 11.29 5.17 -22.02
C ALA A 321 11.49 5.19 -23.55
N ARG A 322 12.28 6.14 -24.08
CA ARG A 322 12.64 6.22 -25.50
C ARG A 322 13.74 5.24 -25.93
N GLN A 323 14.46 4.66 -24.98
CA GLN A 323 15.50 3.68 -25.30
C GLN A 323 14.84 2.39 -25.84
N PRO A 324 15.48 1.69 -26.80
CA PRO A 324 14.98 0.41 -27.25
C PRO A 324 14.98 -0.59 -26.08
N PRO A 325 13.98 -1.47 -26.01
CA PRO A 325 13.95 -2.48 -24.95
C PRO A 325 15.19 -3.36 -25.03
N ARG A 326 15.92 -3.46 -23.94
CA ARG A 326 17.08 -4.32 -23.77
C ARG A 326 16.63 -5.43 -22.83
N GLY A 327 16.35 -6.61 -23.29
CA GLY A 327 16.02 -7.60 -22.27
C GLY A 327 15.31 -8.83 -22.76
N GLY A 328 14.39 -9.35 -21.95
CA GLY A 328 13.83 -10.66 -22.05
C GLY A 328 13.17 -11.00 -23.38
N THR A 329 13.18 -12.27 -23.73
CA THR A 329 12.49 -12.77 -24.92
C THR A 329 10.96 -12.67 -24.74
N LEU A 330 10.24 -12.56 -25.86
CA LEU A 330 8.77 -12.55 -25.84
C LEU A 330 8.15 -13.75 -25.09
N PRO A 331 8.66 -15.00 -25.20
CA PRO A 331 8.20 -16.12 -24.39
C PRO A 331 8.37 -15.89 -22.89
N GLN A 332 9.52 -15.34 -22.44
CA GLN A 332 9.74 -15.04 -21.02
C GLN A 332 8.78 -13.97 -20.50
N ALA A 333 8.53 -12.93 -21.28
CA ALA A 333 7.55 -11.90 -20.95
C ALA A 333 6.14 -12.48 -20.82
N PHE A 334 5.76 -13.36 -21.75
CA PHE A 334 4.48 -14.05 -21.72
C PHE A 334 4.33 -14.96 -20.51
N ASP A 335 5.38 -15.69 -20.13
CA ASP A 335 5.41 -16.56 -18.95
C ASP A 335 5.26 -15.76 -17.65
N ALA A 336 6.02 -14.68 -17.50
CA ALA A 336 5.97 -13.83 -16.33
C ALA A 336 4.58 -13.18 -16.19
N TRP A 337 4.03 -12.69 -17.30
CA TRP A 337 2.69 -12.12 -17.34
C TRP A 337 1.60 -13.15 -17.00
N ALA A 338 1.62 -14.32 -17.63
CA ALA A 338 0.64 -15.38 -17.41
C ALA A 338 0.67 -15.88 -15.97
N SER A 339 1.88 -16.08 -15.42
CA SER A 339 2.07 -16.46 -14.03
C SER A 339 1.51 -15.41 -13.05
N ALA A 340 1.80 -14.14 -13.28
CA ALA A 340 1.29 -13.06 -12.44
C ALA A 340 -0.24 -12.93 -12.55
N LEU A 341 -0.80 -12.93 -13.76
CA LEU A 341 -2.24 -12.80 -14.00
C LEU A 341 -3.05 -13.90 -13.33
N THR A 342 -2.54 -15.13 -13.37
CA THR A 342 -3.21 -16.31 -12.81
C THR A 342 -2.77 -16.65 -11.39
N GLY A 343 -1.94 -15.81 -10.78
CA GLY A 343 -1.25 -16.06 -9.51
C GLY A 343 -2.16 -16.52 -8.36
N VAL A 344 -3.39 -16.01 -8.29
CA VAL A 344 -4.36 -16.42 -7.26
C VAL A 344 -4.70 -17.92 -7.31
N PHE A 345 -4.55 -18.55 -8.46
CA PHE A 345 -4.82 -19.97 -8.68
C PHE A 345 -3.58 -20.86 -8.49
N HIS A 346 -2.38 -20.28 -8.33
CA HIS A 346 -1.15 -21.03 -8.13
C HIS A 346 -0.99 -21.44 -6.66
N ALA A 347 -0.68 -22.72 -6.42
CA ALA A 347 -0.38 -23.19 -5.06
C ALA A 347 0.83 -22.46 -4.44
N GLY A 348 1.82 -22.10 -5.27
CA GLY A 348 3.07 -21.44 -4.88
C GLY A 348 3.03 -19.90 -4.93
N LEU A 349 1.86 -19.26 -4.95
CA LEU A 349 1.80 -17.80 -4.86
C LEU A 349 2.49 -17.34 -3.57
N SER A 350 3.57 -16.59 -3.73
CA SER A 350 4.36 -16.02 -2.64
C SER A 350 4.51 -14.51 -2.81
N LEU A 351 4.79 -13.84 -1.70
CA LEU A 351 5.06 -12.41 -1.73
C LEU A 351 6.39 -12.16 -2.47
N PRO A 352 6.43 -11.31 -3.50
CA PRO A 352 7.64 -10.95 -4.22
C PRO A 352 8.74 -10.41 -3.31
N GLN A 353 10.00 -10.67 -3.67
CA GLN A 353 11.19 -10.28 -2.92
C GLN A 353 12.26 -9.61 -3.80
N GLY A 354 11.92 -9.24 -5.04
CA GLY A 354 12.85 -8.66 -6.01
C GLY A 354 13.72 -9.70 -6.74
N ARG A 355 13.28 -10.97 -6.78
CA ARG A 355 14.04 -12.05 -7.43
C ARG A 355 13.84 -12.02 -8.94
N LEU A 356 14.94 -12.26 -9.68
CA LEU A 356 14.91 -12.43 -11.13
C LEU A 356 14.12 -13.69 -11.51
N ILE A 357 13.20 -13.58 -12.45
CA ILE A 357 12.45 -14.69 -13.02
C ILE A 357 13.32 -15.34 -14.11
N VAL A 358 13.97 -16.44 -13.79
CA VAL A 358 14.96 -17.10 -14.68
C VAL A 358 14.35 -18.28 -15.46
N ARG A 359 13.27 -18.89 -14.95
CA ARG A 359 12.75 -20.15 -15.50
C ARG A 359 11.45 -19.95 -16.27
N SER A 360 11.33 -20.66 -17.41
CA SER A 360 10.05 -20.87 -18.09
C SER A 360 9.10 -21.63 -17.16
N MET A 361 7.88 -21.15 -17.07
CA MET A 361 6.84 -21.74 -16.23
C MET A 361 6.19 -22.96 -16.92
N ALA A 362 5.49 -23.80 -16.13
CA ALA A 362 4.63 -24.85 -16.66
C ALA A 362 3.61 -24.29 -17.67
N ALA A 363 3.20 -25.11 -18.63
CA ALA A 363 2.31 -24.68 -19.71
C ALA A 363 0.91 -24.22 -19.22
N TRP A 364 0.43 -24.76 -18.10
CA TRP A 364 -0.93 -24.51 -17.63
C TRP A 364 -1.23 -23.03 -17.28
N PRO A 365 -0.33 -22.19 -16.70
CA PRO A 365 -0.63 -20.77 -16.49
C PRO A 365 -0.89 -20.03 -17.79
N ARG A 366 -0.19 -20.39 -18.88
CA ARG A 366 -0.41 -19.81 -20.21
C ARG A 366 -1.82 -20.09 -20.72
N VAL A 367 -2.26 -21.34 -20.60
CA VAL A 367 -3.61 -21.77 -21.02
C VAL A 367 -4.66 -21.07 -20.18
N VAL A 368 -4.50 -21.03 -18.85
CA VAL A 368 -5.45 -20.36 -17.95
C VAL A 368 -5.49 -18.86 -18.21
N ALA A 369 -4.36 -18.21 -18.50
CA ALA A 369 -4.32 -16.79 -18.83
C ALA A 369 -5.10 -16.48 -20.14
N VAL A 370 -4.91 -17.28 -21.18
CA VAL A 370 -5.67 -17.13 -22.44
C VAL A 370 -7.16 -17.35 -22.20
N LEU A 371 -7.53 -18.43 -21.50
CA LEU A 371 -8.92 -18.70 -21.14
C LEU A 371 -9.53 -17.55 -20.30
N HIS A 372 -8.75 -17.00 -19.38
CA HIS A 372 -9.18 -15.84 -18.58
C HIS A 372 -9.55 -14.64 -19.47
N LEU A 373 -8.71 -14.31 -20.47
CA LEU A 373 -9.03 -13.23 -21.42
C LEU A 373 -10.28 -13.52 -22.26
N LEU A 374 -10.41 -14.76 -22.77
CA LEU A 374 -11.59 -15.16 -23.54
C LEU A 374 -12.87 -15.09 -22.70
N LEU A 375 -12.82 -15.56 -21.45
CA LEU A 375 -13.93 -15.49 -20.52
C LEU A 375 -14.28 -14.04 -20.17
N LEU A 376 -13.28 -13.17 -19.97
CA LEU A 376 -13.54 -11.73 -19.75
C LEU A 376 -14.25 -11.10 -20.95
N ALA A 377 -13.82 -11.40 -22.18
CA ALA A 377 -14.48 -10.92 -23.39
C ALA A 377 -15.94 -11.41 -23.45
N ALA A 378 -16.19 -12.67 -23.12
CA ALA A 378 -17.55 -13.22 -23.03
C ALA A 378 -18.39 -12.51 -21.95
N VAL A 379 -17.78 -12.24 -20.77
CA VAL A 379 -18.46 -11.49 -19.68
C VAL A 379 -18.81 -10.06 -20.10
N VAL A 380 -17.94 -9.37 -20.85
CA VAL A 380 -18.25 -8.02 -21.38
C VAL A 380 -19.53 -8.07 -22.21
N VAL A 381 -19.61 -9.00 -23.16
CA VAL A 381 -20.78 -9.15 -24.03
C VAL A 381 -22.03 -9.55 -23.22
N TRP A 382 -21.89 -10.54 -22.35
CA TRP A 382 -22.98 -11.02 -21.49
C TRP A 382 -23.51 -9.90 -20.57
N ALA A 383 -22.65 -9.21 -19.85
CA ALA A 383 -23.04 -8.15 -18.92
C ALA A 383 -23.66 -6.94 -19.65
N ALA A 384 -23.14 -6.59 -20.84
CA ALA A 384 -23.71 -5.53 -21.67
C ALA A 384 -25.14 -5.89 -22.14
N ARG A 385 -25.37 -7.12 -22.63
CA ARG A 385 -26.71 -7.62 -23.04
C ARG A 385 -27.70 -7.62 -21.88
N HIS A 386 -27.23 -7.90 -20.64
CA HIS A 386 -28.07 -7.91 -19.45
C HIS A 386 -28.14 -6.56 -18.74
N ARG A 387 -27.65 -5.47 -19.37
CA ARG A 387 -27.63 -4.09 -18.84
C ARG A 387 -26.93 -3.95 -17.48
N ARG A 388 -25.95 -4.81 -17.18
CA ARG A 388 -25.12 -4.77 -15.96
C ARG A 388 -23.88 -3.90 -16.22
N HIS A 389 -24.08 -2.58 -16.36
CA HIS A 389 -23.07 -1.66 -16.89
C HIS A 389 -21.77 -1.67 -16.09
N VAL A 390 -21.80 -1.61 -14.75
CA VAL A 390 -20.57 -1.64 -13.94
C VAL A 390 -19.82 -2.96 -14.13
N HIS A 391 -20.54 -4.07 -14.21
CA HIS A 391 -19.94 -5.38 -14.44
C HIS A 391 -19.29 -5.48 -15.82
N ALA A 392 -19.98 -5.00 -16.86
CA ALA A 392 -19.42 -4.96 -18.23
C ALA A 392 -18.13 -4.13 -18.29
N TRP A 393 -18.13 -2.94 -17.68
CA TRP A 393 -16.96 -2.10 -17.64
C TRP A 393 -15.83 -2.69 -16.78
N MET A 394 -16.13 -3.35 -15.67
CA MET A 394 -15.12 -4.01 -14.84
C MET A 394 -14.44 -5.15 -15.60
N ALA A 395 -15.20 -5.97 -16.33
CA ALA A 395 -14.64 -7.00 -17.22
C ALA A 395 -13.80 -6.39 -18.35
N ALA A 396 -14.29 -5.31 -18.99
CA ALA A 396 -13.57 -4.60 -20.05
C ALA A 396 -12.26 -3.94 -19.56
N GLN A 397 -12.29 -3.30 -18.39
CA GLN A 397 -11.10 -2.71 -17.75
C GLN A 397 -10.09 -3.79 -17.38
N SER A 398 -10.54 -4.94 -16.84
CA SER A 398 -9.67 -6.07 -16.51
C SER A 398 -9.06 -6.69 -17.77
N LEU A 399 -9.84 -6.85 -18.84
CA LEU A 399 -9.35 -7.36 -20.13
C LEU A 399 -8.29 -6.43 -20.73
N ALA A 400 -8.63 -5.15 -20.88
CA ALA A 400 -7.72 -4.16 -21.43
C ALA A 400 -6.47 -3.96 -20.55
N GLY A 401 -6.63 -3.96 -19.22
CA GLY A 401 -5.53 -3.91 -18.27
C GLY A 401 -4.61 -5.13 -18.36
N SER A 402 -5.16 -6.34 -18.59
CA SER A 402 -4.37 -7.55 -18.77
C SER A 402 -3.54 -7.50 -20.07
N VAL A 403 -4.12 -7.00 -21.17
CA VAL A 403 -3.41 -6.83 -22.45
C VAL A 403 -2.33 -5.76 -22.34
N ALA A 404 -2.63 -4.62 -21.71
CA ALA A 404 -1.68 -3.56 -21.45
C ALA A 404 -0.52 -4.04 -20.54
N ALA A 405 -0.82 -4.90 -19.57
CA ALA A 405 0.18 -5.53 -18.71
C ALA A 405 1.12 -6.44 -19.51
N LEU A 406 0.63 -7.24 -20.43
CA LEU A 406 1.49 -8.07 -21.30
C LEU A 406 2.44 -7.16 -22.08
N TRP A 407 1.92 -6.09 -22.70
CA TRP A 407 2.78 -5.13 -23.40
C TRP A 407 3.84 -4.52 -22.45
N ALA A 408 3.46 -4.14 -21.22
CA ALA A 408 4.38 -3.60 -20.23
C ALA A 408 5.54 -4.55 -19.92
N VAL A 409 5.24 -5.83 -19.72
CA VAL A 409 6.25 -6.85 -19.39
C VAL A 409 7.27 -7.01 -20.52
N THR A 410 6.86 -6.88 -21.80
CA THR A 410 7.78 -6.91 -22.95
C THR A 410 8.74 -5.71 -22.99
N ARG A 411 8.50 -4.66 -22.19
CA ARG A 411 9.31 -3.43 -22.15
C ARG A 411 10.27 -3.40 -20.96
N ILE A 412 10.25 -4.39 -20.06
CA ILE A 412 11.14 -4.46 -18.91
C ILE A 412 12.57 -4.80 -19.42
N PRO A 413 13.57 -3.95 -19.17
CA PRO A 413 14.95 -4.21 -19.57
C PRO A 413 15.66 -5.11 -18.56
N ASP A 414 16.75 -5.75 -19.00
CA ASP A 414 17.75 -6.45 -18.18
C ASP A 414 17.21 -7.59 -17.28
N GLY A 415 16.12 -8.21 -17.72
CA GLY A 415 15.47 -9.33 -17.02
C GLY A 415 14.32 -8.89 -16.10
N ILE A 416 13.34 -9.76 -15.97
CA ILE A 416 12.07 -9.51 -15.29
C ILE A 416 12.20 -9.93 -13.84
N HIS A 417 11.99 -9.00 -12.91
CA HIS A 417 11.91 -9.30 -11.48
C HIS A 417 10.45 -9.49 -11.04
N ASP A 418 10.23 -10.34 -10.05
CA ASP A 418 8.90 -10.71 -9.56
C ASP A 418 8.06 -9.51 -9.10
N HIS A 419 8.68 -8.51 -8.47
CA HIS A 419 8.01 -7.30 -8.00
C HIS A 419 7.54 -6.37 -9.14
N GLU A 420 8.19 -6.42 -10.31
CA GLU A 420 7.81 -5.57 -11.45
C GLU A 420 6.50 -6.01 -12.11
N VAL A 421 6.14 -7.29 -11.96
CA VAL A 421 4.94 -7.88 -12.57
C VAL A 421 3.84 -8.25 -11.58
N PHE A 422 4.13 -8.26 -10.28
CA PHE A 422 3.19 -8.77 -9.27
C PHE A 422 1.87 -7.99 -9.19
N TRP A 423 1.86 -6.69 -9.52
CA TRP A 423 0.63 -5.90 -9.61
C TRP A 423 -0.40 -6.46 -10.60
N ILE A 424 0.04 -7.22 -11.60
CA ILE A 424 -0.82 -7.89 -12.59
C ILE A 424 -1.75 -8.89 -11.91
N SER A 425 -1.33 -9.50 -10.79
CA SER A 425 -2.16 -10.42 -10.01
C SER A 425 -3.42 -9.74 -9.46
N ALA A 426 -3.38 -8.46 -9.13
CA ALA A 426 -4.56 -7.69 -8.73
C ALA A 426 -5.58 -7.57 -9.87
N VAL A 427 -5.11 -7.33 -11.11
CA VAL A 427 -5.96 -7.30 -12.30
C VAL A 427 -6.58 -8.68 -12.55
N GLY A 428 -5.77 -9.75 -12.38
CA GLY A 428 -6.22 -11.13 -12.48
C GLY A 428 -7.31 -11.48 -11.47
N VAL A 429 -7.14 -11.10 -10.21
CA VAL A 429 -8.16 -11.32 -9.14
C VAL A 429 -9.46 -10.59 -9.45
N VAL A 430 -9.39 -9.32 -9.89
CA VAL A 430 -10.58 -8.53 -10.26
C VAL A 430 -11.27 -9.14 -11.48
N GLY A 431 -10.50 -9.58 -12.48
CA GLY A 431 -11.04 -10.29 -13.64
C GLY A 431 -11.71 -11.60 -13.27
N ALA A 432 -11.07 -12.41 -12.43
CA ALA A 432 -11.62 -13.67 -11.92
C ALA A 432 -12.93 -13.44 -11.13
N ALA A 433 -12.98 -12.38 -10.31
CA ALA A 433 -14.19 -11.99 -9.60
C ALA A 433 -15.33 -11.65 -10.56
N SER A 434 -15.00 -10.97 -11.66
CA SER A 434 -15.95 -10.63 -12.73
C SER A 434 -16.50 -11.88 -13.42
N ILE A 435 -15.62 -12.83 -13.75
CA ILE A 435 -16.02 -14.12 -14.37
C ILE A 435 -16.89 -14.93 -13.42
N ALA A 436 -16.46 -15.11 -12.17
CA ALA A 436 -17.20 -15.85 -11.16
C ALA A 436 -18.58 -15.24 -10.89
N ALA A 437 -18.67 -13.90 -10.84
CA ALA A 437 -19.94 -13.20 -10.67
C ALA A 437 -20.90 -13.38 -11.85
N ALA A 438 -20.39 -13.51 -13.07
CA ALA A 438 -21.22 -13.80 -14.25
C ALA A 438 -21.81 -15.22 -14.16
N VAL A 439 -20.97 -16.21 -13.77
CA VAL A 439 -21.42 -17.59 -13.56
C VAL A 439 -22.47 -17.67 -12.44
N VAL A 440 -22.20 -17.10 -11.28
CA VAL A 440 -23.15 -17.06 -10.15
C VAL A 440 -24.42 -16.33 -10.56
N GLY A 441 -24.29 -15.20 -11.24
CA GLY A 441 -25.44 -14.39 -11.68
C GLY A 441 -26.34 -15.08 -12.70
N SER A 442 -25.81 -15.91 -13.60
CA SER A 442 -26.60 -16.67 -14.58
C SER A 442 -27.31 -17.87 -13.93
N VAL A 443 -26.64 -18.57 -13.00
CA VAL A 443 -27.23 -19.75 -12.33
C VAL A 443 -28.28 -19.36 -11.29
N VAL A 444 -28.07 -18.26 -10.56
CA VAL A 444 -28.89 -17.86 -9.41
C VAL A 444 -30.09 -17.00 -9.83
N SER A 445 -29.96 -16.20 -10.90
CA SER A 445 -30.98 -15.22 -11.27
C SER A 445 -32.24 -15.87 -11.87
N GLU A 446 -32.17 -17.09 -12.39
CA GLU A 446 -33.29 -17.74 -13.07
C GLU A 446 -34.17 -18.61 -12.15
N ARG A 447 -33.73 -18.96 -10.94
CA ARG A 447 -34.37 -20.09 -10.23
C ARG A 447 -34.83 -19.85 -8.78
N ARG A 448 -34.52 -18.74 -8.06
CA ARG A 448 -34.93 -18.63 -6.63
C ARG A 448 -35.17 -17.18 -6.13
N PRO A 449 -36.43 -16.81 -5.82
CA PRO A 449 -36.79 -15.51 -5.20
C PRO A 449 -36.09 -15.30 -3.82
N LEU A 450 -35.84 -16.36 -3.05
CA LEU A 450 -35.14 -16.34 -1.76
C LEU A 450 -33.69 -15.83 -1.86
N VAL A 451 -32.98 -16.11 -2.93
CA VAL A 451 -31.61 -15.66 -3.13
C VAL A 451 -31.54 -14.16 -3.48
N ARG A 452 -32.55 -13.68 -4.20
CA ARG A 452 -32.68 -12.26 -4.57
C ARG A 452 -32.92 -11.39 -3.33
N SER A 453 -33.67 -11.85 -2.34
CA SER A 453 -33.96 -11.12 -1.10
C SER A 453 -32.79 -11.13 -0.12
N ARG A 454 -31.97 -12.20 -0.08
CA ARG A 454 -30.84 -12.36 0.86
C ARG A 454 -29.48 -11.91 0.28
N GLY A 455 -29.39 -11.69 -1.04
CA GLY A 455 -28.15 -11.29 -1.71
C GLY A 455 -27.46 -10.08 -1.11
N PRO A 456 -28.15 -8.97 -0.83
CA PRO A 456 -27.53 -7.79 -0.19
C PRO A 456 -26.99 -8.07 1.22
N LEU A 457 -27.67 -8.95 1.99
CA LEU A 457 -27.20 -9.36 3.31
C LEU A 457 -25.89 -10.17 3.21
N VAL A 458 -25.84 -11.14 2.32
CA VAL A 458 -24.65 -11.97 2.09
C VAL A 458 -23.48 -11.12 1.61
N ALA A 459 -23.72 -10.17 0.69
CA ALA A 459 -22.70 -9.23 0.24
C ALA A 459 -22.20 -8.32 1.38
N GLY A 460 -23.10 -7.82 2.21
CA GLY A 460 -22.73 -7.05 3.39
C GLY A 460 -21.90 -7.86 4.40
N LEU A 461 -22.28 -9.10 4.67
CA LEU A 461 -21.55 -9.99 5.58
C LEU A 461 -20.17 -10.34 5.04
N SER A 462 -20.03 -10.71 3.77
CA SER A 462 -18.73 -11.04 3.17
C SER A 462 -17.79 -9.84 3.15
N ALA A 463 -18.32 -8.65 2.86
CA ALA A 463 -17.56 -7.39 2.93
C ALA A 463 -17.09 -7.10 4.36
N THR A 464 -17.98 -7.25 5.35
CA THR A 464 -17.67 -7.03 6.76
C THR A 464 -16.60 -8.00 7.26
N LEU A 465 -16.72 -9.29 6.92
CA LEU A 465 -15.73 -10.30 7.30
C LEU A 465 -14.34 -9.98 6.73
N LEU A 466 -14.26 -9.55 5.47
CA LEU A 466 -12.99 -9.16 4.87
C LEU A 466 -12.42 -7.89 5.50
N LEU A 467 -13.26 -6.85 5.70
CA LEU A 467 -12.83 -5.58 6.30
C LEU A 467 -12.49 -5.68 7.79
N ILE A 468 -12.91 -6.75 8.48
CA ILE A 468 -12.45 -7.08 9.84
C ILE A 468 -11.23 -8.01 9.78
N GLY A 469 -11.23 -9.00 8.92
CA GLY A 469 -10.15 -10.00 8.84
C GLY A 469 -8.81 -9.39 8.44
N VAL A 470 -8.81 -8.46 7.49
CA VAL A 470 -7.58 -7.78 7.04
C VAL A 470 -6.89 -7.00 8.16
N PRO A 471 -7.54 -6.11 8.93
CA PRO A 471 -6.88 -5.43 10.04
C PRO A 471 -6.48 -6.36 11.19
N LEU A 472 -7.21 -7.45 11.45
CA LEU A 472 -6.81 -8.44 12.45
C LEU A 472 -5.52 -9.16 12.03
N GLU A 473 -5.41 -9.56 10.77
CA GLU A 473 -4.17 -10.12 10.23
C GLU A 473 -3.04 -9.10 10.24
N GLY A 474 -3.31 -7.85 9.86
CA GLY A 474 -2.33 -6.77 9.94
C GLY A 474 -1.83 -6.54 11.37
N LEU A 475 -2.73 -6.53 12.35
CA LEU A 475 -2.39 -6.43 13.76
C LEU A 475 -1.52 -7.61 14.22
N ARG A 476 -1.87 -8.83 13.82
CA ARG A 476 -1.07 -10.03 14.09
C ARG A 476 0.33 -9.92 13.49
N GLN A 477 0.46 -9.48 12.25
CA GLN A 477 1.76 -9.28 11.59
C GLN A 477 2.61 -8.23 12.32
N ILE A 478 2.04 -7.11 12.71
CA ILE A 478 2.76 -6.05 13.42
C ILE A 478 3.20 -6.53 14.82
N THR A 479 2.35 -7.25 15.55
CA THR A 479 2.66 -7.71 16.91
C THR A 479 3.66 -8.85 16.96
N VAL A 480 3.56 -9.83 16.03
CA VAL A 480 4.37 -11.04 16.05
C VAL A 480 5.71 -10.85 15.34
N THR A 481 5.70 -10.15 14.21
CA THR A 481 6.90 -10.01 13.37
C THR A 481 7.53 -8.62 13.41
N GLY A 482 6.88 -7.64 14.02
CA GLY A 482 7.30 -6.23 13.97
C GLY A 482 7.21 -5.63 12.57
N GLY A 483 6.49 -6.30 11.68
CA GLY A 483 6.39 -5.99 10.26
C GLY A 483 6.80 -7.17 9.35
N PRO A 484 6.88 -7.00 8.03
CA PRO A 484 7.18 -8.09 7.11
C PRO A 484 8.58 -8.65 7.33
N SER A 485 8.65 -9.96 7.43
CA SER A 485 9.76 -10.88 7.76
C SER A 485 11.13 -10.25 8.09
N ARG A 486 11.56 -10.43 9.33
CA ARG A 486 12.85 -9.96 9.85
C ARG A 486 13.81 -11.14 10.05
N SER A 487 15.07 -10.92 9.72
CA SER A 487 16.17 -11.79 10.14
C SER A 487 16.87 -11.15 11.33
N LYS A 488 16.87 -11.83 12.48
CA LYS A 488 17.61 -11.36 13.66
C LYS A 488 19.09 -11.18 13.36
N ALA A 489 19.68 -12.07 12.57
CA ALA A 489 21.08 -11.97 12.18
C ALA A 489 21.36 -10.70 11.35
N ALA A 490 20.43 -10.30 10.48
CA ALA A 490 20.57 -9.05 9.73
C ALA A 490 20.45 -7.82 10.65
N ASP A 491 19.52 -7.83 11.61
CA ASP A 491 19.39 -6.74 12.58
C ASP A 491 20.67 -6.60 13.44
N ASP A 492 21.20 -7.72 13.94
CA ASP A 492 22.43 -7.75 14.75
C ASP A 492 23.65 -7.27 13.94
N HIS A 493 23.69 -7.56 12.64
CA HIS A 493 24.74 -7.10 11.76
C HIS A 493 24.66 -5.57 11.54
N VAL A 494 23.50 -5.04 11.20
CA VAL A 494 23.30 -3.57 11.04
C VAL A 494 23.66 -2.83 12.32
N MET A 495 23.27 -3.34 13.49
CA MET A 495 23.59 -2.73 14.78
C MET A 495 25.11 -2.68 15.03
N ARG A 496 25.83 -3.79 14.81
CA ARG A 496 27.28 -3.84 14.98
C ARG A 496 28.00 -2.84 14.07
N VAL A 497 27.61 -2.84 12.79
CA VAL A 497 28.19 -1.93 11.79
C VAL A 497 27.93 -0.47 12.17
N THR A 498 26.69 -0.15 12.53
CA THR A 498 26.31 1.21 12.94
C THR A 498 27.11 1.65 14.18
N GLY A 499 27.24 0.79 15.19
CA GLY A 499 28.02 1.10 16.40
C GLY A 499 29.51 1.35 16.13
N ALA A 500 30.12 0.54 15.26
CA ALA A 500 31.51 0.72 14.87
C ALA A 500 31.73 2.08 14.16
N ILE A 501 30.84 2.43 13.23
CA ILE A 501 30.90 3.72 12.51
C ILE A 501 30.65 4.88 13.46
N GLN A 502 29.67 4.77 14.34
CA GLN A 502 29.39 5.83 15.31
C GLN A 502 30.60 6.09 16.25
N SER A 503 31.21 5.03 16.77
CA SER A 503 32.42 5.15 17.60
C SER A 503 33.53 5.83 16.83
N GLU A 504 33.69 5.57 15.53
CA GLU A 504 34.70 6.21 14.71
C GLU A 504 34.39 7.70 14.45
N ILE A 505 33.11 8.03 14.14
CA ILE A 505 32.67 9.43 14.00
C ILE A 505 32.95 10.23 15.27
N GLU A 506 32.65 9.65 16.45
CA GLU A 506 32.91 10.28 17.76
C GLU A 506 34.40 10.43 18.02
N ARG A 507 35.21 9.40 17.70
CA ARG A 507 36.68 9.43 17.87
C ARG A 507 37.34 10.50 17.02
N GLN A 508 36.85 10.72 15.79
CA GLN A 508 37.34 11.75 14.86
C GLN A 508 36.74 13.14 15.14
N GLY A 509 35.73 13.23 16.00
CA GLY A 509 34.99 14.47 16.24
C GLY A 509 34.24 14.99 15.02
N SER A 510 33.92 14.10 14.08
CA SER A 510 33.24 14.47 12.84
C SER A 510 31.81 14.95 13.10
N ARG A 511 31.44 16.05 12.42
CA ARG A 511 30.11 16.63 12.49
C ARG A 511 29.28 16.34 11.23
N ARG A 512 29.97 16.02 10.13
CA ARG A 512 29.35 15.80 8.82
C ARG A 512 30.11 14.76 8.00
N PRO A 513 29.96 13.48 8.37
CA PRO A 513 30.59 12.40 7.63
C PRO A 513 29.95 12.22 6.24
N MET A 514 30.78 12.04 5.22
CA MET A 514 30.39 11.63 3.88
C MET A 514 30.50 10.11 3.76
N VAL A 515 29.45 9.48 3.26
CA VAL A 515 29.41 8.03 3.03
C VAL A 515 29.61 7.74 1.55
N VAL A 516 30.68 7.02 1.24
CA VAL A 516 30.99 6.51 -0.10
C VAL A 516 30.60 5.03 -0.16
N ILE A 517 29.79 4.64 -1.14
CA ILE A 517 29.15 3.33 -1.17
C ILE A 517 29.52 2.58 -2.45
N ASP A 518 30.11 1.40 -2.33
CA ASP A 518 30.19 0.44 -3.46
C ASP A 518 28.78 -0.12 -3.74
N GLN A 519 28.37 -0.08 -5.00
CA GLN A 519 27.04 -0.53 -5.44
C GLN A 519 26.71 -1.97 -5.01
N ARG A 520 27.70 -2.81 -4.73
CA ARG A 520 27.49 -4.21 -4.30
C ARG A 520 27.01 -4.35 -2.86
N VAL A 521 27.16 -3.30 -2.05
CA VAL A 521 26.81 -3.30 -0.61
C VAL A 521 25.83 -2.18 -0.23
N TRP A 522 25.20 -1.56 -1.22
CA TRP A 522 24.28 -0.44 -1.01
C TRP A 522 23.09 -0.79 -0.10
N ASP A 523 22.63 -2.03 -0.15
CA ASP A 523 21.50 -2.52 0.63
C ASP A 523 21.79 -2.48 2.13
N TRP A 524 23.00 -2.87 2.56
CA TRP A 524 23.47 -2.77 3.93
C TRP A 524 23.76 -1.32 4.32
N ALA A 525 24.42 -0.57 3.44
CA ALA A 525 24.73 0.84 3.67
C ALA A 525 23.47 1.66 3.92
N ALA A 526 22.39 1.42 3.17
CA ALA A 526 21.10 2.08 3.38
C ALA A 526 20.55 1.85 4.79
N GLY A 527 20.68 0.63 5.32
CA GLY A 527 20.27 0.30 6.69
C GLY A 527 21.09 1.05 7.73
N VAL A 528 22.40 1.12 7.57
CA VAL A 528 23.30 1.83 8.47
C VAL A 528 23.04 3.34 8.43
N ILE A 529 22.91 3.92 7.25
CA ILE A 529 22.59 5.35 7.06
C ILE A 529 21.27 5.70 7.76
N LEU A 530 20.27 4.85 7.65
CA LEU A 530 19.01 5.03 8.36
C LEU A 530 19.23 5.07 9.89
N GLN A 531 20.06 4.17 10.45
CA GLN A 531 20.31 4.16 11.90
C GLN A 531 21.09 5.42 12.34
N LEU A 532 22.12 5.81 11.60
CA LEU A 532 22.85 7.05 11.86
C LEU A 532 21.91 8.27 11.84
N ARG A 533 21.01 8.33 10.84
CA ARG A 533 20.00 9.39 10.75
C ARG A 533 19.05 9.41 11.94
N ARG A 534 18.59 8.23 12.41
CA ARG A 534 17.74 8.09 13.61
C ARG A 534 18.45 8.56 14.90
N GLN A 535 19.75 8.44 14.95
CA GLN A 535 20.61 8.91 16.05
C GLN A 535 20.96 10.40 15.92
N GLY A 536 20.48 11.10 14.89
CA GLY A 536 20.72 12.52 14.68
C GLY A 536 22.03 12.85 13.96
N VAL A 537 22.77 11.83 13.47
CA VAL A 537 24.00 12.06 12.70
C VAL A 537 23.66 12.63 11.32
N ARG A 538 24.28 13.74 10.93
CA ARG A 538 24.08 14.40 9.64
C ARG A 538 25.00 13.80 8.58
N VAL A 539 24.67 12.61 8.11
CA VAL A 539 25.41 11.97 7.00
C VAL A 539 25.06 12.58 5.66
N VAL A 540 26.01 12.64 4.75
CA VAL A 540 25.83 12.91 3.32
C VAL A 540 26.31 11.72 2.51
N ILE A 541 25.89 11.61 1.27
CA ILE A 541 26.23 10.50 0.36
C ILE A 541 26.99 11.07 -0.82
N ASP A 542 28.02 10.37 -1.27
CA ASP A 542 28.79 10.77 -2.46
C ASP A 542 27.90 10.86 -3.71
N ASP A 543 28.30 11.67 -4.67
CA ASP A 543 27.51 11.99 -5.88
C ASP A 543 27.08 10.76 -6.69
N GLY A 544 27.84 9.65 -6.59
CA GLY A 544 27.56 8.43 -7.34
C GLY A 544 26.23 7.75 -6.98
N LEU A 545 25.78 7.86 -5.74
CA LEU A 545 24.54 7.21 -5.25
C LEU A 545 23.54 8.18 -4.62
N VAL A 546 23.81 9.49 -4.64
CA VAL A 546 22.92 10.49 -4.05
C VAL A 546 21.48 10.41 -4.61
N ALA A 547 21.34 10.06 -5.87
CA ALA A 547 20.03 9.87 -6.50
C ALA A 547 19.22 8.75 -5.84
N MET A 548 19.83 7.66 -5.39
CA MET A 548 19.17 6.56 -4.67
C MET A 548 18.54 7.04 -3.36
N PHE A 549 19.17 8.01 -2.69
CA PHE A 549 18.72 8.61 -1.43
C PHE A 549 17.90 9.90 -1.64
N ALA A 550 17.30 10.05 -2.82
CA ALA A 550 16.42 11.14 -3.22
C ALA A 550 17.06 12.54 -3.15
N GLY A 551 18.38 12.63 -3.30
CA GLY A 551 19.11 13.90 -3.36
C GLY A 551 19.12 14.74 -2.08
N THR A 552 18.50 14.28 -1.00
CA THR A 552 18.40 15.02 0.27
C THR A 552 19.67 14.94 1.12
N LEU A 553 20.54 14.02 0.78
CA LEU A 553 21.82 13.76 1.45
C LEU A 553 23.01 14.14 0.57
N ALA A 554 22.84 15.09 -0.34
CA ALA A 554 23.90 15.53 -1.25
C ALA A 554 25.04 16.23 -0.50
N PRO A 555 26.31 16.05 -0.92
CA PRO A 555 27.45 16.78 -0.39
C PRO A 555 27.34 18.29 -0.69
N ASP A 556 27.94 19.11 0.15
CA ASP A 556 28.03 20.57 -0.06
C ASP A 556 29.44 21.14 0.16
N GLY A 557 30.43 20.25 0.32
CA GLY A 557 31.84 20.62 0.51
C GLY A 557 32.23 20.91 1.95
N SER A 558 31.32 20.70 2.92
CA SER A 558 31.60 20.89 4.36
C SER A 558 31.91 19.59 5.09
N GLU A 559 32.09 18.50 4.36
CA GLU A 559 32.36 17.17 4.89
C GLU A 559 33.77 17.12 5.51
N ASP A 560 33.88 16.44 6.67
CA ASP A 560 35.10 16.38 7.46
C ASP A 560 35.64 14.95 7.62
N LEU A 561 34.88 13.94 7.26
CA LEU A 561 35.24 12.52 7.34
C LEU A 561 34.65 11.76 6.18
N GLU A 562 35.43 10.96 5.47
CA GLU A 562 34.95 9.98 4.47
C GLU A 562 34.80 8.62 5.15
N ILE A 563 33.66 7.99 4.99
CA ILE A 563 33.37 6.62 5.44
C ILE A 563 33.01 5.80 4.20
N SER A 564 33.87 4.84 3.85
CA SER A 564 33.74 4.03 2.65
C SER A 564 33.18 2.65 2.96
N PHE A 565 32.06 2.29 2.34
CA PHE A 565 31.51 0.95 2.33
C PHE A 565 32.00 0.20 1.10
N CYS A 566 32.70 -0.89 1.29
CA CYS A 566 33.33 -1.66 0.25
C CYS A 566 32.90 -3.12 0.22
N GLY A 567 32.68 -3.65 -0.97
CA GLY A 567 32.44 -5.07 -1.24
C GLY A 567 33.53 -5.67 -2.15
N GLY A 568 34.10 -6.83 -1.77
CA GLY A 568 35.08 -7.55 -2.60
C GLY A 568 36.36 -6.77 -2.90
N PRO A 569 36.81 -6.66 -4.18
CA PRO A 569 38.10 -6.07 -4.56
C PRO A 569 38.30 -4.60 -4.19
N CYS A 570 37.26 -3.90 -3.79
CA CYS A 570 37.33 -2.53 -3.35
C CYS A 570 38.14 -2.40 -2.05
N HIS A 571 38.00 -3.36 -1.15
CA HIS A 571 38.68 -3.35 0.14
C HIS A 571 40.22 -3.31 0.00
N GLU A 572 40.81 -4.13 -0.87
CA GLU A 572 42.24 -4.18 -1.12
C GLU A 572 42.80 -2.81 -1.59
N ARG A 573 42.00 -2.09 -2.39
CA ARG A 573 42.36 -0.76 -2.88
C ARG A 573 42.27 0.31 -1.78
N LEU A 574 41.34 0.17 -0.83
CA LEU A 574 41.17 1.14 0.27
C LEU A 574 42.26 1.00 1.31
N ILE A 575 42.66 -0.21 1.69
CA ILE A 575 43.75 -0.45 2.66
C ILE A 575 45.06 0.21 2.22
N SER A 576 45.34 0.30 0.92
CA SER A 576 46.55 0.93 0.38
C SER A 576 46.52 2.46 0.36
N ARG A 577 45.41 3.11 0.68
CA ARG A 577 45.32 4.58 0.68
C ARG A 577 45.97 5.19 1.94
N PRO A 578 46.83 6.18 1.79
CA PRO A 578 47.42 6.86 2.95
C PRO A 578 46.35 7.49 3.85
N GLY A 579 46.52 7.34 5.17
CA GLY A 579 45.61 7.90 6.17
C GLY A 579 44.28 7.14 6.33
N ASN A 580 44.15 5.99 5.70
CA ASN A 580 42.96 5.16 5.82
C ASN A 580 42.93 4.41 7.16
N ILE A 581 41.73 4.32 7.77
CA ILE A 581 41.49 3.66 9.06
C ILE A 581 40.45 2.58 8.85
N VAL A 582 40.85 1.32 9.08
CA VAL A 582 39.87 0.20 9.00
C VAL A 582 38.96 0.27 10.23
N VAL A 583 37.65 0.49 9.97
CA VAL A 583 36.60 0.57 10.99
C VAL A 583 36.03 -0.79 11.29
N LEU A 584 35.72 -1.55 10.25
CA LEU A 584 35.16 -2.89 10.34
C LEU A 584 35.55 -3.72 9.11
N LEU A 585 35.92 -4.96 9.36
CA LEU A 585 36.18 -5.97 8.33
C LEU A 585 35.36 -7.22 8.63
N THR A 586 34.58 -7.66 7.64
CA THR A 586 33.85 -8.93 7.65
C THR A 586 34.07 -9.65 6.33
N ASP A 587 33.65 -10.91 6.22
CA ASP A 587 33.79 -11.72 4.99
C ASP A 587 33.14 -11.08 3.75
N HIS A 588 32.22 -10.12 3.96
CA HIS A 588 31.40 -9.54 2.89
C HIS A 588 31.51 -8.02 2.75
N ILE A 589 31.82 -7.31 3.83
CA ILE A 589 31.85 -5.85 3.88
C ILE A 589 33.11 -5.38 4.60
N ALA A 590 33.82 -4.45 3.98
CA ALA A 590 34.87 -3.65 4.61
C ALA A 590 34.39 -2.20 4.75
N ILE A 591 34.65 -1.61 5.91
CA ILE A 591 34.32 -0.22 6.21
C ILE A 591 35.56 0.48 6.67
N ASP A 592 35.91 1.51 5.97
CA ASP A 592 37.10 2.31 6.20
C ASP A 592 36.72 3.78 6.43
N ALA A 593 37.47 4.47 7.25
CA ALA A 593 37.31 5.90 7.49
C ALA A 593 38.58 6.65 7.13
N ARG A 594 38.42 7.86 6.60
CA ARG A 594 39.52 8.75 6.27
C ARG A 594 39.14 10.19 6.60
N PRO A 595 39.90 10.91 7.46
CA PRO A 595 39.73 12.34 7.64
C PRO A 595 39.89 13.08 6.32
N LEU A 596 38.98 13.98 6.02
CA LEU A 596 39.06 14.90 4.90
C LEU A 596 39.78 16.16 5.42
N HIS A 597 41.05 16.34 5.04
CA HIS A 597 41.75 17.58 5.36
C HIS A 597 41.10 18.73 4.61
N ARG A 598 40.68 19.75 5.34
CA ARG A 598 40.29 21.04 4.79
C ARG A 598 41.49 21.84 4.31
#